data_aa5dd36090c0c71ec4a854fcf085be41
#
_entry.id   aa5dd36090c0c71ec4a854fcf085be41
#
_cell.length_a   1.000
_cell.length_b   1.000
_cell.length_c   1.000
_cell.angle_alpha   90.00
_cell.angle_beta   90.00
_cell.angle_gamma   90.00
#
_symmetry.space_group_name_H-M   'P 1'
#
loop_
_entity.id
_entity.type
_entity.pdbx_description
1 polymer ?
#
loop_
_entity_poly.entity_id
_entity_poly.type
_entity_poly.pdbx_seq_one_letter_code
_entity_poly.pdbx_strand_id
1 'polypeptide(L)'
;MTPEMMAELTAQVSELVHRYSNDYQQFQCATYNETQVRVDFVNRFFHILGWDVDNERGLPQHLREVTHEATVVVEEDGVHRSKKPDYSFKVGTEVLFFLETKKPAVNITVDSAPAFQLRRYGWSGNLKISVLTNFTDLYIYDCSIRPREGDGIGVAMIAHYHFDEYIERFEEIYNLLSKEAALTGEFENRFENIRRAVRREPFDQYFLSQIKSWRNALGEDILQNNPDVDNETLNIFVQRILNRTIFLRICEDRCLENYESLRNITTYQELKTMFETADRKYDSGLFELLDEDRLIVSDGVLIEIFQSLYYPNNSYEFGVIEPYIIGQIYELFLDEKLEVQPDGHVVTKEKPEVVDSQGAVNTPKNITDIIVEETLQPLYTNKTLDKVSEYRIADICCGAGNFLLSAFEYICNCLLYTSDAADE
;
A
#
# COMPACT_ATOMS: atom_id res chain seq x y z
N MET A 1 -19.38 9.01 21.36
CA MET A 1 -18.65 9.62 22.52
C MET A 1 -19.54 10.55 23.32
N THR A 2 -19.43 10.57 24.69
CA THR A 2 -20.17 11.53 25.56
C THR A 2 -19.39 12.83 25.73
N PRO A 3 -20.07 13.97 26.04
CA PRO A 3 -19.38 15.24 26.31
C PRO A 3 -18.37 15.17 27.45
N GLU A 4 -18.64 14.34 28.47
CA GLU A 4 -17.75 14.13 29.62
C GLU A 4 -16.46 13.41 29.22
N MET A 5 -16.56 12.37 28.40
CA MET A 5 -15.38 11.68 27.86
C MET A 5 -14.53 12.60 26.96
N MET A 6 -15.19 13.42 26.14
CA MET A 6 -14.47 14.41 25.29
C MET A 6 -13.72 15.41 26.16
N ALA A 7 -14.35 15.90 27.24
CA ALA A 7 -13.70 16.84 28.17
C ALA A 7 -12.48 16.21 28.88
N GLU A 8 -12.56 14.93 29.26
CA GLU A 8 -11.44 14.20 29.85
C GLU A 8 -10.27 14.03 28.88
N LEU A 9 -10.54 13.62 27.64
CA LEU A 9 -9.50 13.48 26.61
C LEU A 9 -8.90 14.84 26.26
N THR A 10 -9.71 15.90 26.19
CA THR A 10 -9.20 17.28 25.97
C THR A 10 -8.27 17.72 27.09
N ALA A 11 -8.56 17.33 28.35
CA ALA A 11 -7.67 17.65 29.46
C ALA A 11 -6.31 16.93 29.34
N GLN A 12 -6.31 15.67 28.89
CA GLN A 12 -5.06 14.93 28.62
C GLN A 12 -4.23 15.57 27.50
N VAL A 13 -4.89 16.00 26.42
CA VAL A 13 -4.20 16.75 25.34
C VAL A 13 -3.65 18.09 25.86
N SER A 14 -4.41 18.78 26.72
CA SER A 14 -3.96 20.04 27.33
C SER A 14 -2.68 19.85 28.14
N GLU A 15 -2.58 18.77 28.94
CA GLU A 15 -1.36 18.44 29.68
C GLU A 15 -0.16 18.22 28.72
N LEU A 16 -0.38 17.48 27.64
CA LEU A 16 0.65 17.19 26.64
C LEU A 16 1.13 18.47 25.93
N VAL A 17 0.21 19.33 25.53
CA VAL A 17 0.50 20.63 24.89
C VAL A 17 1.21 21.56 25.84
N HIS A 18 0.79 21.66 27.11
CA HIS A 18 1.47 22.49 28.11
C HIS A 18 2.91 22.01 28.36
N ARG A 19 3.14 20.70 28.47
CA ARG A 19 4.49 20.15 28.58
C ARG A 19 5.36 20.55 27.37
N TYR A 20 4.82 20.44 26.15
CA TYR A 20 5.54 20.82 24.94
C TYR A 20 5.83 22.32 24.90
N SER A 21 4.86 23.15 25.23
CA SER A 21 4.99 24.60 25.24
C SER A 21 6.03 25.09 26.25
N ASN A 22 6.07 24.50 27.46
CA ASN A 22 6.98 24.91 28.54
C ASN A 22 8.46 24.70 28.15
N ASP A 23 8.77 23.64 27.46
CA ASP A 23 10.12 23.27 27.07
C ASP A 23 10.36 23.38 25.56
N TYR A 24 9.56 24.18 24.86
CA TYR A 24 9.56 24.29 23.39
C TYR A 24 10.96 24.49 22.81
N GLN A 25 11.77 25.40 23.36
CA GLN A 25 13.12 25.65 22.86
C GLN A 25 14.04 24.44 22.97
N GLN A 26 13.88 23.62 24.02
CA GLN A 26 14.66 22.40 24.20
C GLN A 26 14.31 21.37 23.12
N PHE A 27 13.02 21.23 22.79
CA PHE A 27 12.58 20.30 21.77
C PHE A 27 12.96 20.73 20.34
N GLN A 28 13.20 22.04 20.12
CA GLN A 28 13.71 22.54 18.84
C GLN A 28 15.23 22.36 18.67
N CYS A 29 15.95 21.83 19.68
CA CYS A 29 17.37 21.55 19.55
C CYS A 29 17.64 20.37 18.61
N ALA A 30 18.74 20.46 17.86
CA ALA A 30 19.16 19.39 16.93
C ALA A 30 19.42 18.04 17.61
N THR A 31 19.73 18.06 18.92
CA THR A 31 19.97 16.87 19.75
C THR A 31 18.69 16.12 20.13
N TYR A 32 17.51 16.77 20.07
CA TYR A 32 16.23 16.13 20.29
C TYR A 32 15.81 15.42 18.99
N ASN A 33 15.90 14.09 19.01
CA ASN A 33 15.74 13.28 17.82
C ASN A 33 14.30 12.82 17.59
N GLU A 34 14.08 12.18 16.44
CA GLU A 34 12.77 11.69 16.02
C GLU A 34 12.20 10.61 16.94
N THR A 35 13.04 9.70 17.44
CA THR A 35 12.59 8.68 18.40
C THR A 35 12.09 9.32 19.70
N GLN A 36 12.74 10.39 20.16
CA GLN A 36 12.31 11.10 21.36
C GLN A 36 10.94 11.77 21.19
N VAL A 37 10.70 12.47 20.06
CA VAL A 37 9.39 13.08 19.83
C VAL A 37 8.28 12.03 19.68
N ARG A 38 8.60 10.88 19.09
CA ARG A 38 7.66 9.75 19.02
C ARG A 38 7.22 9.30 20.42
N VAL A 39 8.16 8.96 21.29
CA VAL A 39 7.88 8.44 22.64
C VAL A 39 7.27 9.49 23.56
N ASP A 40 7.81 10.73 23.52
CA ASP A 40 7.40 11.76 24.44
C ASP A 40 6.04 12.39 24.14
N PHE A 41 5.68 12.46 22.84
CA PHE A 41 4.51 13.22 22.39
C PHE A 41 3.62 12.46 21.42
N VAL A 42 4.14 11.93 20.30
CA VAL A 42 3.31 11.37 19.23
C VAL A 42 2.57 10.12 19.67
N ASN A 43 3.26 9.15 20.31
CA ASN A 43 2.61 7.94 20.81
C ASN A 43 1.51 8.28 21.81
N ARG A 44 1.79 9.19 22.75
CA ARG A 44 0.80 9.62 23.74
C ARG A 44 -0.40 10.30 23.13
N PHE A 45 -0.19 11.12 22.11
CA PHE A 45 -1.28 11.78 21.40
C PHE A 45 -2.20 10.76 20.70
N PHE A 46 -1.62 9.75 20.04
CA PHE A 46 -2.41 8.70 19.41
C PHE A 46 -3.03 7.72 20.40
N HIS A 47 -2.45 7.51 21.59
CA HIS A 47 -3.13 6.81 22.71
C HIS A 47 -4.38 7.57 23.15
N ILE A 48 -4.32 8.90 23.30
CA ILE A 48 -5.50 9.72 23.64
C ILE A 48 -6.57 9.60 22.54
N LEU A 49 -6.20 9.41 21.27
CA LEU A 49 -7.09 9.12 20.16
C LEU A 49 -7.63 7.68 20.15
N GLY A 50 -7.27 6.84 21.14
CA GLY A 50 -7.80 5.49 21.36
C GLY A 50 -7.04 4.37 20.66
N TRP A 51 -5.84 4.63 20.10
CA TRP A 51 -5.04 3.63 19.42
C TRP A 51 -4.07 2.90 20.38
N ASP A 52 -3.97 1.58 20.28
CA ASP A 52 -2.99 0.76 21.02
C ASP A 52 -1.62 0.86 20.30
N VAL A 53 -0.92 1.99 20.52
CA VAL A 53 0.34 2.30 19.82
C VAL A 53 1.47 1.37 20.26
N ASP A 54 1.53 1.01 21.54
CA ASP A 54 2.63 0.23 22.13
C ASP A 54 2.30 -1.27 22.22
N ASN A 55 1.16 -1.70 21.65
CA ASN A 55 0.68 -3.08 21.68
C ASN A 55 0.54 -3.61 23.14
N GLU A 56 -0.08 -2.83 24.02
CA GLU A 56 -0.34 -3.22 25.40
C GLU A 56 -1.22 -4.48 25.51
N ARG A 57 -2.06 -4.72 24.49
CA ARG A 57 -2.90 -5.90 24.36
C ARG A 57 -2.12 -7.16 23.95
N GLY A 58 -0.84 -7.06 23.62
CA GLY A 58 0.01 -8.20 23.29
C GLY A 58 -0.32 -8.90 21.96
N LEU A 59 -0.96 -8.21 21.02
CA LEU A 59 -1.39 -8.79 19.75
C LEU A 59 -0.22 -9.24 18.87
N PRO A 60 -0.35 -10.34 18.10
CA PRO A 60 0.62 -10.72 17.09
C PRO A 60 0.88 -9.61 16.06
N GLN A 61 2.06 -9.56 15.46
CA GLN A 61 2.50 -8.45 14.59
C GLN A 61 1.50 -8.10 13.47
N HIS A 62 0.87 -9.09 12.85
CA HIS A 62 -0.08 -8.88 11.75
C HIS A 62 -1.43 -8.31 12.22
N LEU A 63 -1.74 -8.42 13.51
CA LEU A 63 -2.99 -7.99 14.14
C LEU A 63 -2.85 -6.72 14.98
N ARG A 64 -1.63 -6.18 15.12
CA ARG A 64 -1.40 -4.93 15.85
C ARG A 64 -2.15 -3.78 15.19
N GLU A 65 -2.82 -2.99 16.02
CA GLU A 65 -3.52 -1.78 15.57
C GLU A 65 -2.56 -0.74 15.01
N VAL A 66 -1.38 -0.65 15.61
CA VAL A 66 -0.30 0.23 15.14
C VAL A 66 0.97 -0.59 14.95
N THR A 67 1.51 -0.55 13.75
CA THR A 67 2.82 -1.16 13.47
C THR A 67 3.85 -0.07 13.27
N HIS A 68 4.95 -0.21 14.00
CA HIS A 68 6.15 0.63 13.83
C HIS A 68 7.04 -0.03 12.80
N GLU A 69 7.37 0.68 11.73
CA GLU A 69 8.36 0.17 10.78
C GLU A 69 9.75 0.52 11.31
N ALA A 70 10.46 -0.51 11.76
CA ALA A 70 11.85 -0.35 12.14
C ALA A 70 12.67 0.02 10.90
N THR A 71 13.30 1.17 10.94
CA THR A 71 14.34 1.53 9.97
C THR A 71 15.49 0.56 10.20
N VAL A 72 15.60 -0.49 9.41
CA VAL A 72 16.78 -1.36 9.42
C VAL A 72 17.89 -0.57 8.74
N VAL A 73 18.72 0.07 9.54
CA VAL A 73 20.01 0.61 9.10
C VAL A 73 20.96 -0.56 9.04
N VAL A 74 21.25 -1.07 7.87
CA VAL A 74 22.40 -1.97 7.66
C VAL A 74 23.53 -1.10 7.14
N GLU A 75 24.53 -0.86 7.98
CA GLU A 75 25.82 -0.32 7.55
C GLU A 75 26.65 -1.47 7.05
N GLU A 76 26.98 -1.44 5.79
CA GLU A 76 28.22 -1.82 5.09
C GLU A 76 27.89 -2.20 3.64
N ASP A 77 28.51 -1.46 2.72
CA ASP A 77 28.51 -1.70 1.27
C ASP A 77 27.15 -1.90 0.57
N GLY A 78 26.41 -0.82 0.36
CA GLY A 78 25.21 -0.83 -0.49
C GLY A 78 23.90 -0.77 0.29
N VAL A 79 23.82 0.10 1.25
CA VAL A 79 22.68 0.26 2.16
C VAL A 79 21.39 0.64 1.47
N HIS A 80 20.39 -0.21 1.59
CA HIS A 80 19.03 0.09 1.23
C HIS A 80 18.19 0.35 2.48
N ARG A 81 17.75 1.60 2.63
CA ARG A 81 16.72 1.94 3.60
C ARG A 81 15.41 1.33 3.12
N SER A 82 14.79 0.49 3.94
CA SER A 82 13.39 0.16 3.74
C SER A 82 12.62 1.48 3.66
N LYS A 83 12.00 1.74 2.52
CA LYS A 83 11.18 2.95 2.31
C LYS A 83 9.78 2.65 2.79
N LYS A 84 9.58 2.64 4.11
CA LYS A 84 8.29 2.41 4.75
C LYS A 84 7.94 3.60 5.64
N PRO A 85 6.65 3.90 5.82
CA PRO A 85 6.23 4.94 6.75
C PRO A 85 6.56 4.55 8.19
N ASP A 86 6.72 5.54 9.06
CA ASP A 86 7.08 5.33 10.46
C ASP A 86 6.04 4.50 11.22
N TYR A 87 4.75 4.73 10.91
CA TYR A 87 3.63 4.01 11.51
C TYR A 87 2.59 3.65 10.47
N SER A 88 1.96 2.50 10.65
CA SER A 88 0.73 2.10 9.96
C SER A 88 -0.36 1.87 10.98
N PHE A 89 -1.47 2.59 10.84
CA PHE A 89 -2.66 2.46 11.69
C PHE A 89 -3.68 1.55 11.02
N LYS A 90 -4.20 0.57 11.77
CA LYS A 90 -5.01 -0.52 11.23
C LYS A 90 -6.28 -0.75 12.06
N VAL A 91 -7.32 -1.19 11.39
CA VAL A 91 -8.46 -1.87 12.01
C VAL A 91 -8.50 -3.29 11.45
N GLY A 92 -8.30 -4.28 12.33
CA GLY A 92 -8.05 -5.64 11.89
C GLY A 92 -6.78 -5.74 11.04
N THR A 93 -6.90 -6.22 9.81
CA THR A 93 -5.80 -6.31 8.84
C THR A 93 -5.74 -5.12 7.88
N GLU A 94 -6.79 -4.30 7.84
CA GLU A 94 -6.90 -3.15 6.92
C GLU A 94 -6.08 -1.95 7.43
N VAL A 95 -5.18 -1.44 6.58
CA VAL A 95 -4.44 -0.20 6.84
C VAL A 95 -5.32 0.99 6.49
N LEU A 96 -5.58 1.86 7.46
CA LEU A 96 -6.41 3.05 7.29
C LEU A 96 -5.61 4.27 6.86
N PHE A 97 -4.47 4.49 7.51
CA PHE A 97 -3.57 5.59 7.18
C PHE A 97 -2.14 5.31 7.64
N PHE A 98 -1.20 5.99 7.00
CA PHE A 98 0.19 6.07 7.41
C PHE A 98 0.45 7.35 8.20
N LEU A 99 1.37 7.28 9.15
CA LEU A 99 1.90 8.44 9.86
C LEU A 99 3.41 8.48 9.67
N GLU A 100 3.90 9.63 9.24
CA GLU A 100 5.33 9.96 9.17
C GLU A 100 5.64 11.01 10.24
N THR A 101 6.73 10.82 10.96
CA THR A 101 7.18 11.73 12.00
C THR A 101 8.48 12.40 11.60
N LYS A 102 8.68 13.62 12.04
CA LYS A 102 9.97 14.32 11.93
C LYS A 102 10.32 14.93 13.29
N LYS A 103 11.61 15.11 13.55
CA LYS A 103 12.02 15.83 14.75
C LYS A 103 11.51 17.28 14.72
N PRO A 104 11.15 17.89 15.86
CA PRO A 104 10.59 19.24 15.92
C PRO A 104 11.46 20.33 15.26
N ALA A 105 12.78 20.14 15.27
CA ALA A 105 13.72 21.05 14.60
C ALA A 105 13.61 21.07 13.06
N VAL A 106 12.90 20.12 12.46
CA VAL A 106 12.60 20.13 11.02
C VAL A 106 11.36 20.96 10.78
N ASN A 107 11.51 22.04 10.03
CA ASN A 107 10.37 22.88 9.66
C ASN A 107 9.58 22.24 8.51
N ILE A 108 8.60 21.40 8.86
CA ILE A 108 7.73 20.72 7.90
C ILE A 108 6.71 21.66 7.25
N THR A 109 6.66 22.94 7.65
CA THR A 109 5.82 23.96 6.99
C THR A 109 6.52 24.60 5.78
N VAL A 110 7.83 24.37 5.62
CA VAL A 110 8.64 24.88 4.51
C VAL A 110 9.25 23.77 3.68
N ASP A 111 9.74 22.70 4.35
CA ASP A 111 10.31 21.54 3.67
C ASP A 111 9.20 20.61 3.16
N SER A 112 9.02 20.56 1.84
CA SER A 112 8.01 19.72 1.19
C SER A 112 8.42 18.25 1.05
N ALA A 113 9.69 17.91 1.23
CA ALA A 113 10.18 16.54 1.01
C ALA A 113 9.51 15.49 1.90
N PRO A 114 9.30 15.71 3.22
CA PRO A 114 8.56 14.77 4.07
C PRO A 114 7.11 14.56 3.64
N ALA A 115 6.41 15.64 3.26
CA ALA A 115 5.03 15.58 2.78
C ALA A 115 4.94 14.81 1.45
N PHE A 116 5.86 15.06 0.53
CA PHE A 116 5.94 14.36 -0.73
C PHE A 116 6.19 12.85 -0.54
N GLN A 117 7.14 12.49 0.32
CA GLN A 117 7.45 11.10 0.64
C GLN A 117 6.23 10.37 1.23
N LEU A 118 5.60 10.96 2.24
CA LEU A 118 4.43 10.39 2.89
C LEU A 118 3.26 10.20 1.91
N ARG A 119 3.01 11.20 1.05
CA ARG A 119 1.97 11.13 0.02
C ARG A 119 2.24 10.02 -0.98
N ARG A 120 3.51 9.74 -1.32
CA ARG A 120 3.89 8.60 -2.18
C ARG A 120 3.51 7.27 -1.53
N TYR A 121 3.77 7.10 -0.23
CA TYR A 121 3.35 5.90 0.51
C TYR A 121 1.83 5.76 0.52
N GLY A 122 1.11 6.79 0.93
CA GLY A 122 -0.34 6.74 1.03
C GLY A 122 -1.03 6.52 -0.31
N TRP A 123 -0.55 7.16 -1.39
CA TRP A 123 -1.07 6.99 -2.74
C TRP A 123 -0.80 5.57 -3.27
N SER A 124 0.42 5.06 -3.12
CA SER A 124 0.79 3.70 -3.56
C SER A 124 0.08 2.60 -2.76
N GLY A 125 -0.19 2.86 -1.47
CA GLY A 125 -1.00 1.99 -0.61
C GLY A 125 -2.51 2.11 -0.85
N ASN A 126 -2.94 2.91 -1.84
CA ASN A 126 -4.36 3.18 -2.15
C ASN A 126 -5.18 3.67 -0.94
N LEU A 127 -4.52 4.34 0.00
CA LEU A 127 -5.15 4.85 1.22
C LEU A 127 -6.00 6.08 0.94
N LYS A 128 -6.87 6.41 1.90
CA LYS A 128 -7.68 7.63 1.85
C LYS A 128 -6.88 8.84 2.27
N ILE A 129 -6.16 8.70 3.36
CA ILE A 129 -5.34 9.77 3.94
C ILE A 129 -3.98 9.28 4.41
N SER A 130 -3.10 10.25 4.69
CA SER A 130 -1.86 10.06 5.45
C SER A 130 -1.58 11.28 6.33
N VAL A 131 -0.84 11.08 7.41
CA VAL A 131 -0.59 12.07 8.44
C VAL A 131 0.89 12.35 8.56
N LEU A 132 1.30 13.62 8.51
CA LEU A 132 2.67 14.08 8.79
C LEU A 132 2.69 14.91 10.06
N THR A 133 3.60 14.63 10.98
CA THR A 133 3.75 15.45 12.18
C THR A 133 5.18 15.51 12.66
N ASN A 134 5.53 16.63 13.29
CA ASN A 134 6.71 16.80 14.16
C ASN A 134 6.28 17.23 15.56
N PHE A 135 5.02 17.03 15.88
CA PHE A 135 4.26 17.49 17.03
C PHE A 135 4.00 19.01 17.06
N THR A 136 4.95 19.84 16.57
CA THR A 136 4.68 21.29 16.38
C THR A 136 3.53 21.51 15.41
N ASP A 137 3.57 20.77 14.30
CA ASP A 137 2.58 20.81 13.24
C ASP A 137 2.08 19.41 12.93
N LEU A 138 0.80 19.29 12.60
CA LEU A 138 0.14 18.08 12.15
C LEU A 138 -0.60 18.37 10.85
N TYR A 139 -0.24 17.63 9.79
CA TYR A 139 -0.84 17.71 8.47
C TYR A 139 -1.58 16.44 8.13
N ILE A 140 -2.74 16.56 7.50
CA ILE A 140 -3.51 15.45 6.93
C ILE A 140 -3.60 15.66 5.43
N TYR A 141 -3.23 14.64 4.66
CA TYR A 141 -3.20 14.66 3.19
C TYR A 141 -4.18 13.70 2.57
N ASP A 142 -4.82 14.11 1.46
CA ASP A 142 -5.62 13.25 0.58
C ASP A 142 -4.70 12.39 -0.29
N CYS A 143 -4.72 11.07 -0.10
CA CYS A 143 -3.92 10.12 -0.83
C CYS A 143 -4.53 9.69 -2.17
N SER A 144 -5.73 10.15 -2.53
CA SER A 144 -6.30 9.93 -3.87
C SER A 144 -5.71 10.84 -4.95
N ILE A 145 -4.89 11.81 -4.55
CA ILE A 145 -4.22 12.76 -5.44
C ILE A 145 -2.78 12.29 -5.67
N ARG A 146 -2.47 11.95 -6.92
CA ARG A 146 -1.13 11.50 -7.29
C ARG A 146 -0.06 12.53 -6.93
N PRO A 147 0.98 12.16 -6.16
CA PRO A 147 2.10 13.04 -5.86
C PRO A 147 2.98 13.25 -7.10
N ARG A 148 3.38 14.49 -7.33
CA ARG A 148 4.26 14.89 -8.44
C ARG A 148 5.49 15.58 -7.91
N GLU A 149 6.61 15.40 -8.60
CA GLU A 149 7.83 16.09 -8.28
C GLU A 149 7.62 17.62 -8.32
N GLY A 150 8.10 18.32 -7.28
CA GLY A 150 7.87 19.76 -7.14
C GLY A 150 6.58 20.15 -6.45
N ASP A 151 5.73 19.18 -6.03
CA ASP A 151 4.56 19.49 -5.22
C ASP A 151 4.96 20.20 -3.92
N GLY A 152 4.34 21.37 -3.68
CA GLY A 152 4.49 22.08 -2.41
C GLY A 152 3.65 21.44 -1.29
N ILE A 153 3.88 21.86 -0.04
CA ILE A 153 3.22 21.32 1.16
C ILE A 153 1.70 21.40 1.11
N GLY A 154 1.14 22.45 0.52
CA GLY A 154 -0.31 22.65 0.43
C GLY A 154 -1.01 21.75 -0.61
N VAL A 155 -0.26 21.01 -1.44
CA VAL A 155 -0.88 20.12 -2.43
C VAL A 155 -1.47 18.90 -1.72
N ALA A 156 -2.75 18.61 -2.02
CA ALA A 156 -3.53 17.53 -1.41
C ALA A 156 -3.71 17.64 0.13
N MET A 157 -3.42 18.79 0.73
CA MET A 157 -3.64 19.03 2.16
C MET A 157 -5.15 19.12 2.44
N ILE A 158 -5.62 18.30 3.39
CA ILE A 158 -6.99 18.32 3.91
C ILE A 158 -7.09 19.24 5.12
N ALA A 159 -6.15 19.11 6.06
CA ALA A 159 -6.12 19.88 7.29
C ALA A 159 -4.68 20.12 7.76
N HIS A 160 -4.50 21.21 8.49
CA HIS A 160 -3.28 21.54 9.20
C HIS A 160 -3.65 22.09 10.58
N TYR A 161 -2.92 21.64 11.60
CA TYR A 161 -3.05 22.07 12.98
C TYR A 161 -1.68 22.36 13.53
N HIS A 162 -1.51 23.55 14.17
CA HIS A 162 -0.36 23.87 14.97
C HIS A 162 -0.62 23.43 16.42
N PHE A 163 0.40 23.08 17.20
CA PHE A 163 0.22 22.48 18.53
C PHE A 163 -0.59 23.33 19.52
N ASP A 164 -0.58 24.65 19.38
CA ASP A 164 -1.38 25.58 20.22
C ASP A 164 -2.88 25.54 19.89
N GLU A 165 -3.25 25.04 18.71
CA GLU A 165 -4.63 24.82 18.29
C GLU A 165 -5.18 23.45 18.74
N TYR A 166 -4.33 22.51 19.19
CA TYR A 166 -4.75 21.13 19.47
C TYR A 166 -5.85 21.06 20.55
N ILE A 167 -5.83 21.93 21.54
CA ILE A 167 -6.83 21.95 22.62
C ILE A 167 -8.17 22.46 22.08
N GLU A 168 -8.17 23.57 21.36
CA GLU A 168 -9.39 24.21 20.84
C GLU A 168 -10.05 23.36 19.73
N ARG A 169 -9.21 22.72 18.89
CA ARG A 169 -9.68 21.94 17.75
C ARG A 169 -9.60 20.41 17.98
N PHE A 170 -9.49 19.99 19.26
CA PHE A 170 -9.32 18.57 19.57
C PHE A 170 -10.49 17.71 19.07
N GLU A 171 -11.72 18.17 19.21
CA GLU A 171 -12.90 17.43 18.72
C GLU A 171 -12.83 17.22 17.20
N GLU A 172 -12.34 18.19 16.44
CA GLU A 172 -12.13 18.06 15.00
C GLU A 172 -11.07 17.00 14.69
N ILE A 173 -9.92 17.07 15.36
CA ILE A 173 -8.83 16.08 15.20
C ILE A 173 -9.29 14.69 15.60
N TYR A 174 -10.02 14.57 16.71
CA TYR A 174 -10.55 13.30 17.21
C TYR A 174 -11.49 12.66 16.19
N ASN A 175 -12.41 13.42 15.65
CA ASN A 175 -13.35 12.97 14.64
C ASN A 175 -12.68 12.57 13.31
N LEU A 176 -11.44 13.02 13.05
CA LEU A 176 -10.69 12.67 11.85
C LEU A 176 -9.75 11.47 12.06
N LEU A 177 -9.14 11.34 13.24
CA LEU A 177 -8.01 10.43 13.44
C LEU A 177 -8.21 9.41 14.57
N SER A 178 -9.31 9.46 15.33
CA SER A 178 -9.53 8.52 16.43
C SER A 178 -9.89 7.12 15.92
N LYS A 179 -9.57 6.13 16.75
CA LYS A 179 -9.99 4.75 16.52
C LYS A 179 -11.53 4.61 16.51
N GLU A 180 -12.23 5.35 17.36
CA GLU A 180 -13.71 5.35 17.37
C GLU A 180 -14.27 5.84 16.02
N ALA A 181 -13.72 6.93 15.46
CA ALA A 181 -14.13 7.42 14.15
C ALA A 181 -13.89 6.40 13.03
N ALA A 182 -12.79 5.65 13.12
CA ALA A 182 -12.48 4.58 12.19
C ALA A 182 -13.48 3.41 12.27
N LEU A 183 -13.85 2.99 13.50
CA LEU A 183 -14.78 1.88 13.72
C LEU A 183 -16.24 2.22 13.39
N THR A 184 -16.65 3.48 13.50
CA THR A 184 -18.05 3.91 13.24
C THR A 184 -18.34 4.24 11.79
N GLY A 185 -17.33 4.18 10.91
CA GLY A 185 -17.46 4.58 9.50
C GLY A 185 -17.58 6.11 9.29
N GLU A 186 -17.48 6.92 10.34
CA GLU A 186 -17.45 8.39 10.22
C GLU A 186 -16.23 8.87 9.47
N PHE A 187 -15.10 8.19 9.65
CA PHE A 187 -13.87 8.39 8.91
C PHE A 187 -14.11 8.33 7.38
N GLU A 188 -14.85 7.33 6.91
CA GLU A 188 -15.17 7.17 5.49
C GLU A 188 -16.08 8.26 4.95
N ASN A 189 -17.18 8.53 5.65
CA ASN A 189 -18.19 9.49 5.24
C ASN A 189 -17.65 10.92 5.14
N ARG A 190 -16.73 11.31 6.02
CA ARG A 190 -16.12 12.65 6.01
C ARG A 190 -15.19 12.84 4.83
N PHE A 191 -14.35 11.86 4.54
CA PHE A 191 -13.40 11.97 3.44
C PHE A 191 -14.07 11.83 2.06
N GLU A 192 -15.17 11.11 1.92
CA GLU A 192 -15.93 11.08 0.67
C GLU A 192 -16.50 12.46 0.29
N ASN A 193 -16.93 13.26 1.24
CA ASN A 193 -17.44 14.60 0.98
C ASN A 193 -16.34 15.60 0.55
N ILE A 194 -15.16 15.52 1.13
CA ILE A 194 -14.00 16.35 0.75
C ILE A 194 -13.50 15.97 -0.65
N ARG A 195 -13.60 14.71 -1.01
CA ARG A 195 -13.14 14.12 -2.27
C ARG A 195 -13.87 14.59 -3.53
N ARG A 196 -15.06 15.17 -3.44
CA ARG A 196 -15.89 15.52 -4.62
C ARG A 196 -15.38 16.69 -5.46
N ALA A 197 -14.44 17.48 -4.96
CA ALA A 197 -14.03 18.75 -5.57
C ALA A 197 -12.75 18.68 -6.43
N VAL A 198 -11.97 17.61 -6.40
CA VAL A 198 -10.65 17.53 -7.06
C VAL A 198 -10.59 16.37 -8.04
N ARG A 199 -9.90 16.60 -9.18
CA ARG A 199 -9.62 15.53 -10.16
C ARG A 199 -8.68 14.50 -9.52
N ARG A 200 -9.16 13.27 -9.39
CA ARG A 200 -8.44 12.14 -8.82
C ARG A 200 -7.70 11.37 -9.88
N GLU A 201 -6.59 10.80 -9.47
CA GLU A 201 -5.84 9.82 -10.24
C GLU A 201 -5.47 8.69 -9.25
N PRO A 202 -6.44 7.80 -8.91
CA PRO A 202 -6.21 6.71 -7.99
C PRO A 202 -5.05 5.83 -8.47
N PHE A 203 -4.29 5.29 -7.51
CA PHE A 203 -3.11 4.50 -7.81
C PHE A 203 -3.43 3.30 -8.68
N ASP A 204 -4.48 2.55 -8.35
CA ASP A 204 -4.92 1.36 -9.08
C ASP A 204 -5.16 1.65 -10.56
N GLN A 205 -5.97 2.68 -10.88
CA GLN A 205 -6.27 3.07 -12.25
C GLN A 205 -5.02 3.54 -13.02
N TYR A 206 -4.20 4.35 -12.35
CA TYR A 206 -2.96 4.81 -12.96
C TYR A 206 -2.00 3.65 -13.23
N PHE A 207 -1.80 2.76 -12.24
CA PHE A 207 -0.89 1.63 -12.37
C PHE A 207 -1.34 0.65 -13.46
N LEU A 208 -2.63 0.31 -13.52
CA LEU A 208 -3.17 -0.51 -14.60
C LEU A 208 -2.99 0.12 -15.99
N SER A 209 -3.12 1.45 -16.09
CA SER A 209 -2.85 2.15 -17.35
C SER A 209 -1.38 2.03 -17.79
N GLN A 210 -0.45 2.05 -16.83
CA GLN A 210 0.97 1.84 -17.11
C GLN A 210 1.27 0.40 -17.54
N ILE A 211 0.66 -0.60 -16.88
CA ILE A 211 0.77 -2.01 -17.28
C ILE A 211 0.30 -2.18 -18.74
N LYS A 212 -0.82 -1.57 -19.12
CA LYS A 212 -1.30 -1.61 -20.50
C LYS A 212 -0.29 -0.99 -21.48
N SER A 213 0.31 0.13 -21.13
CA SER A 213 1.33 0.78 -21.93
C SER A 213 2.57 -0.10 -22.12
N TRP A 214 3.09 -0.68 -21.03
CA TRP A 214 4.24 -1.60 -21.12
C TRP A 214 3.91 -2.87 -21.89
N ARG A 215 2.70 -3.38 -21.73
CA ARG A 215 2.21 -4.55 -22.48
C ARG A 215 2.22 -4.30 -23.98
N ASN A 216 1.72 -3.14 -24.43
CA ASN A 216 1.71 -2.79 -25.84
C ASN A 216 3.14 -2.58 -26.37
N ALA A 217 3.99 -1.84 -25.65
CA ALA A 217 5.37 -1.61 -26.03
C ALA A 217 6.18 -2.92 -26.18
N LEU A 218 6.05 -3.84 -25.21
CA LEU A 218 6.67 -5.17 -25.30
C LEU A 218 6.09 -5.99 -26.46
N GLY A 219 4.79 -5.96 -26.66
CA GLY A 219 4.14 -6.69 -27.75
C GLY A 219 4.62 -6.25 -29.13
N GLU A 220 4.73 -4.93 -29.35
CA GLU A 220 5.26 -4.37 -30.61
C GLU A 220 6.73 -4.73 -30.82
N ASP A 221 7.57 -4.57 -29.79
CA ASP A 221 8.99 -4.91 -29.86
C ASP A 221 9.21 -6.41 -30.16
N ILE A 222 8.52 -7.29 -29.45
CA ILE A 222 8.64 -8.73 -29.65
C ILE A 222 8.19 -9.13 -31.05
N LEU A 223 7.08 -8.58 -31.54
CA LEU A 223 6.60 -8.86 -32.89
C LEU A 223 7.59 -8.41 -33.97
N GLN A 224 8.19 -7.22 -33.80
CA GLN A 224 9.23 -6.73 -34.74
C GLN A 224 10.45 -7.63 -34.79
N ASN A 225 10.88 -8.17 -33.65
CA ASN A 225 12.05 -9.03 -33.56
C ASN A 225 11.75 -10.52 -33.87
N ASN A 226 10.48 -10.92 -33.83
CA ASN A 226 10.01 -12.29 -34.08
C ASN A 226 8.76 -12.28 -34.99
N PRO A 227 8.89 -12.02 -36.30
CA PRO A 227 7.76 -11.81 -37.19
C PRO A 227 6.78 -13.01 -37.32
N ASP A 228 7.27 -14.21 -37.05
CA ASP A 228 6.51 -15.46 -37.16
C ASP A 228 5.83 -15.87 -35.83
N VAL A 229 5.91 -15.05 -34.77
CA VAL A 229 5.30 -15.36 -33.48
C VAL A 229 3.76 -15.31 -33.60
N ASP A 230 3.09 -16.35 -33.10
CA ASP A 230 1.64 -16.35 -33.05
C ASP A 230 1.11 -15.51 -31.87
N ASN A 231 -0.17 -15.11 -31.96
CA ASN A 231 -0.79 -14.25 -30.97
C ASN A 231 -0.84 -14.86 -29.55
N GLU A 232 -0.98 -16.17 -29.42
CA GLU A 232 -1.06 -16.84 -28.13
C GLU A 232 0.31 -16.80 -27.43
N THR A 233 1.35 -17.23 -28.14
CA THR A 233 2.74 -17.19 -27.67
C THR A 233 3.17 -15.76 -27.30
N LEU A 234 2.81 -14.77 -28.12
CA LEU A 234 3.09 -13.36 -27.84
C LEU A 234 2.46 -12.91 -26.52
N ASN A 235 1.17 -13.21 -26.32
CA ASN A 235 0.45 -12.81 -25.09
C ASN A 235 1.03 -13.50 -23.85
N ILE A 236 1.32 -14.78 -23.91
CA ILE A 236 1.91 -15.55 -22.80
C ILE A 236 3.27 -14.95 -22.42
N PHE A 237 4.10 -14.69 -23.41
CA PHE A 237 5.46 -14.19 -23.16
C PHE A 237 5.48 -12.78 -22.56
N VAL A 238 4.69 -11.86 -23.12
CA VAL A 238 4.54 -10.49 -22.57
C VAL A 238 4.04 -10.53 -21.14
N GLN A 239 3.02 -11.32 -20.85
CA GLN A 239 2.45 -11.47 -19.52
C GLN A 239 3.49 -12.00 -18.52
N ARG A 240 4.28 -13.00 -18.92
CA ARG A 240 5.31 -13.60 -18.06
C ARG A 240 6.41 -12.61 -17.72
N ILE A 241 6.92 -11.86 -18.71
CA ILE A 241 7.95 -10.83 -18.45
C ILE A 241 7.42 -9.81 -17.45
N LEU A 242 6.20 -9.28 -17.66
CA LEU A 242 5.63 -8.27 -16.78
C LEU A 242 5.38 -8.81 -15.37
N ASN A 243 4.80 -9.99 -15.23
CA ASN A 243 4.54 -10.61 -13.93
C ASN A 243 5.83 -10.84 -13.13
N ARG A 244 6.86 -11.40 -13.77
CA ARG A 244 8.18 -11.62 -13.16
C ARG A 244 8.83 -10.30 -12.73
N THR A 245 8.78 -9.29 -13.59
CA THR A 245 9.34 -7.95 -13.32
C THR A 245 8.65 -7.29 -12.15
N ILE A 246 7.32 -7.28 -12.11
CA ILE A 246 6.53 -6.68 -11.02
C ILE A 246 6.80 -7.40 -9.70
N PHE A 247 6.83 -8.75 -9.73
CA PHE A 247 7.16 -9.54 -8.55
C PHE A 247 8.53 -9.17 -7.99
N LEU A 248 9.58 -9.15 -8.82
CA LEU A 248 10.93 -8.79 -8.37
C LEU A 248 10.98 -7.36 -7.84
N ARG A 249 10.30 -6.43 -8.49
CA ARG A 249 10.25 -5.04 -8.03
C ARG A 249 9.60 -4.88 -6.65
N ILE A 250 8.54 -5.67 -6.37
CA ILE A 250 7.92 -5.74 -5.05
C ILE A 250 8.89 -6.35 -4.03
N CYS A 251 9.62 -7.40 -4.41
CA CYS A 251 10.62 -8.03 -3.56
C CYS A 251 11.75 -7.06 -3.19
N GLU A 252 12.18 -6.19 -4.11
CA GLU A 252 13.17 -5.15 -3.82
C GLU A 252 12.69 -4.18 -2.73
N ASP A 253 11.49 -3.62 -2.89
CA ASP A 253 10.94 -2.66 -1.91
C ASP A 253 10.60 -3.32 -0.57
N ARG A 254 10.40 -4.64 -0.55
CA ARG A 254 10.22 -5.44 0.69
C ARG A 254 11.53 -5.98 1.26
N CYS A 255 12.67 -5.56 0.73
CA CYS A 255 14.00 -5.99 1.16
C CYS A 255 14.23 -7.52 1.05
N LEU A 256 13.54 -8.22 0.16
CA LEU A 256 13.75 -9.62 -0.19
C LEU A 256 14.79 -9.77 -1.31
N GLU A 257 14.96 -8.73 -2.12
CA GLU A 257 15.98 -8.57 -3.16
C GLU A 257 16.74 -7.25 -2.96
N ASN A 258 17.90 -7.14 -3.61
CA ASN A 258 18.68 -5.90 -3.58
C ASN A 258 17.93 -4.80 -4.31
N TYR A 259 17.80 -3.63 -3.69
CA TYR A 259 17.14 -2.48 -4.28
C TYR A 259 17.83 -2.03 -5.57
N GLU A 260 17.03 -1.59 -6.56
CA GLU A 260 17.50 -1.20 -7.90
C GLU A 260 18.18 -2.32 -8.72
N SER A 261 18.03 -3.59 -8.34
CA SER A 261 18.60 -4.69 -9.09
C SER A 261 18.06 -4.77 -10.53
N LEU A 262 16.75 -4.54 -10.73
CA LEU A 262 16.15 -4.44 -12.06
C LEU A 262 16.61 -3.20 -12.82
N ARG A 263 16.79 -2.06 -12.14
CA ARG A 263 17.25 -0.82 -12.75
C ARG A 263 18.63 -0.93 -13.36
N ASN A 264 19.46 -1.80 -12.79
CA ASN A 264 20.83 -2.04 -13.23
C ASN A 264 20.93 -3.05 -14.39
N ILE A 265 19.83 -3.71 -14.78
CA ILE A 265 19.78 -4.58 -15.95
C ILE A 265 19.90 -3.75 -17.22
N THR A 266 20.82 -4.13 -18.07
CA THR A 266 21.13 -3.45 -19.35
C THR A 266 20.83 -4.30 -20.56
N THR A 267 20.69 -5.62 -20.39
CA THR A 267 20.44 -6.58 -21.48
C THR A 267 19.37 -7.60 -21.11
N TYR A 268 18.69 -8.10 -22.12
CA TYR A 268 17.73 -9.20 -21.92
C TYR A 268 18.40 -10.47 -21.38
N GLN A 269 19.67 -10.72 -21.72
CA GLN A 269 20.41 -11.87 -21.20
C GLN A 269 20.67 -11.77 -19.68
N GLU A 270 20.97 -10.57 -19.18
CA GLU A 270 21.09 -10.33 -17.73
C GLU A 270 19.76 -10.55 -17.02
N LEU A 271 18.64 -10.13 -17.62
CA LEU A 271 17.31 -10.37 -17.10
C LEU A 271 17.00 -11.87 -16.98
N LYS A 272 17.35 -12.66 -18.01
CA LYS A 272 17.18 -14.13 -17.96
C LYS A 272 17.99 -14.75 -16.80
N THR A 273 19.22 -14.32 -16.61
CA THR A 273 20.07 -14.78 -15.51
C THR A 273 19.47 -14.45 -14.15
N MET A 274 18.85 -13.25 -14.05
CA MET A 274 18.11 -12.85 -12.85
C MET A 274 16.90 -13.77 -12.63
N PHE A 275 16.12 -14.09 -13.66
CA PHE A 275 14.98 -15.01 -13.57
C PHE A 275 15.42 -16.43 -13.15
N GLU A 276 16.51 -16.97 -13.70
CA GLU A 276 17.07 -18.26 -13.29
C GLU A 276 17.48 -18.27 -11.83
N THR A 277 17.99 -17.15 -11.32
CA THR A 277 18.35 -17.01 -9.91
C THR A 277 17.12 -16.93 -9.02
N ALA A 278 16.11 -16.19 -9.45
CA ALA A 278 14.83 -16.09 -8.75
C ALA A 278 14.05 -17.42 -8.76
N ASP A 279 14.12 -18.20 -9.83
CA ASP A 279 13.51 -19.53 -9.91
C ASP A 279 14.07 -20.46 -8.83
N ARG A 280 15.41 -20.50 -8.71
CA ARG A 280 16.08 -21.29 -7.65
C ARG A 280 15.77 -20.82 -6.24
N LYS A 281 15.53 -19.52 -6.06
CA LYS A 281 15.25 -18.92 -4.74
C LYS A 281 13.80 -19.11 -4.30
N TYR A 282 12.86 -18.90 -5.21
CA TYR A 282 11.42 -18.86 -4.88
C TYR A 282 10.69 -20.17 -5.18
N ASP A 283 11.22 -21.01 -6.07
CA ASP A 283 10.64 -22.32 -6.44
C ASP A 283 9.10 -22.27 -6.64
N SER A 284 8.66 -21.22 -7.35
CA SER A 284 7.22 -20.89 -7.46
C SER A 284 6.61 -21.25 -8.82
N GLY A 285 7.42 -21.73 -9.77
CA GLY A 285 7.02 -21.91 -11.19
C GLY A 285 6.83 -20.60 -11.96
N LEU A 286 6.83 -19.43 -11.28
CA LEU A 286 6.69 -18.12 -11.92
C LEU A 286 7.91 -17.82 -12.82
N PHE A 287 9.09 -18.19 -12.38
CA PHE A 287 10.37 -17.88 -13.04
C PHE A 287 10.91 -19.00 -13.93
N GLU A 288 10.26 -20.18 -13.92
CA GLU A 288 10.64 -21.29 -14.80
C GLU A 288 10.74 -20.81 -16.25
N LEU A 289 11.92 -20.96 -16.87
CA LEU A 289 12.12 -20.60 -18.29
C LEU A 289 11.53 -21.67 -19.19
N LEU A 290 10.61 -21.27 -20.06
CA LEU A 290 9.94 -22.14 -21.02
C LEU A 290 10.41 -21.82 -22.46
N ASP A 291 9.82 -22.51 -23.43
CA ASP A 291 10.20 -22.34 -24.84
C ASP A 291 9.95 -20.93 -25.38
N GLU A 292 8.91 -20.24 -24.89
CA GLU A 292 8.59 -18.84 -25.22
C GLU A 292 9.73 -17.89 -24.82
N ASP A 293 10.48 -18.19 -23.77
CA ASP A 293 11.62 -17.37 -23.31
C ASP A 293 12.80 -17.36 -24.31
N ARG A 294 12.70 -18.06 -25.44
CA ARG A 294 13.64 -18.00 -26.57
C ARG A 294 13.37 -16.82 -27.51
N LEU A 295 12.20 -16.18 -27.42
CA LEU A 295 11.88 -15.00 -28.22
C LEU A 295 12.89 -13.88 -27.94
N ILE A 296 13.13 -13.09 -28.97
CA ILE A 296 14.05 -11.94 -28.91
C ILE A 296 13.29 -10.73 -28.42
N VAL A 297 13.83 -10.06 -27.42
CA VAL A 297 13.35 -8.79 -26.88
C VAL A 297 14.49 -7.77 -26.96
N SER A 298 14.20 -6.58 -27.43
CA SER A 298 15.20 -5.51 -27.48
C SER A 298 15.55 -5.03 -26.08
N ASP A 299 16.83 -4.80 -25.82
CA ASP A 299 17.29 -4.26 -24.53
C ASP A 299 16.65 -2.90 -24.23
N GLY A 300 16.43 -2.07 -25.26
CA GLY A 300 15.89 -0.71 -25.12
C GLY A 300 14.51 -0.68 -24.45
N VAL A 301 13.55 -1.50 -24.91
CA VAL A 301 12.18 -1.55 -24.34
C VAL A 301 12.19 -2.00 -22.88
N LEU A 302 13.06 -2.94 -22.53
CA LEU A 302 13.21 -3.41 -21.15
C LEU A 302 13.78 -2.32 -20.24
N ILE A 303 14.83 -1.61 -20.71
CA ILE A 303 15.43 -0.50 -19.96
C ILE A 303 14.39 0.61 -19.70
N GLU A 304 13.59 0.99 -20.71
CA GLU A 304 12.54 1.98 -20.53
C GLU A 304 11.49 1.56 -19.49
N ILE A 305 11.03 0.30 -19.54
CA ILE A 305 10.09 -0.25 -18.55
C ILE A 305 10.74 -0.23 -17.17
N PHE A 306 11.96 -0.73 -17.01
CA PHE A 306 12.61 -0.79 -15.71
C PHE A 306 12.84 0.61 -15.12
N GLN A 307 13.33 1.56 -15.93
CA GLN A 307 13.50 2.94 -15.48
C GLN A 307 12.16 3.57 -15.02
N SER A 308 11.06 3.21 -15.67
CA SER A 308 9.71 3.71 -15.29
C SER A 308 9.17 3.12 -13.98
N LEU A 309 9.81 2.08 -13.43
CA LEU A 309 9.44 1.48 -12.15
C LEU A 309 10.05 2.21 -10.93
N TYR A 310 10.94 3.18 -11.14
CA TYR A 310 11.67 3.85 -10.06
C TYR A 310 11.51 5.37 -10.12
N TYR A 311 11.67 5.97 -8.95
CA TYR A 311 11.79 7.42 -8.83
C TYR A 311 13.07 7.93 -9.55
N PRO A 312 13.07 9.10 -10.20
CA PRO A 312 11.99 10.09 -10.30
C PRO A 312 10.97 9.82 -11.42
N ASN A 313 11.19 8.85 -12.31
CA ASN A 313 10.29 8.59 -13.44
C ASN A 313 8.89 8.16 -13.00
N ASN A 314 8.79 7.59 -11.79
CA ASN A 314 7.54 7.23 -11.18
C ASN A 314 7.50 7.53 -9.68
N SER A 315 6.27 7.71 -9.17
CA SER A 315 6.02 7.93 -7.74
C SER A 315 5.68 6.64 -6.98
N TYR A 316 5.84 5.45 -7.60
CA TYR A 316 5.49 4.17 -6.98
C TYR A 316 6.35 3.86 -5.75
N GLU A 317 5.69 3.24 -4.77
CA GLU A 317 6.30 2.59 -3.61
C GLU A 317 5.74 1.17 -3.51
N PHE A 318 6.41 0.23 -4.14
CA PHE A 318 5.92 -1.15 -4.28
C PHE A 318 5.84 -1.91 -2.95
N GLY A 319 6.60 -1.47 -1.94
CA GLY A 319 6.59 -2.08 -0.61
C GLY A 319 5.24 -1.99 0.12
N VAL A 320 4.43 -0.99 -0.22
CA VAL A 320 3.12 -0.71 0.39
C VAL A 320 1.93 -1.07 -0.50
N ILE A 321 2.18 -1.57 -1.72
CA ILE A 321 1.10 -2.00 -2.62
C ILE A 321 0.36 -3.19 -2.02
N GLU A 322 -0.96 -3.09 -1.95
CA GLU A 322 -1.81 -4.16 -1.46
C GLU A 322 -1.86 -5.35 -2.43
N PRO A 323 -1.97 -6.59 -1.93
CA PRO A 323 -2.10 -7.80 -2.75
C PRO A 323 -3.27 -7.74 -3.75
N TYR A 324 -4.35 -7.07 -3.39
CA TYR A 324 -5.53 -6.85 -4.25
C TYR A 324 -5.17 -6.17 -5.58
N ILE A 325 -4.28 -5.18 -5.57
CA ILE A 325 -3.81 -4.48 -6.79
C ILE A 325 -3.08 -5.44 -7.73
N ILE A 326 -2.30 -6.37 -7.17
CA ILE A 326 -1.61 -7.41 -7.96
C ILE A 326 -2.64 -8.34 -8.60
N GLY A 327 -3.71 -8.67 -7.87
CA GLY A 327 -4.84 -9.43 -8.39
C GLY A 327 -5.51 -8.75 -9.60
N GLN A 328 -5.69 -7.43 -9.55
CA GLN A 328 -6.24 -6.66 -10.67
C GLN A 328 -5.37 -6.72 -11.93
N ILE A 329 -4.04 -6.79 -11.79
CA ILE A 329 -3.14 -6.99 -12.94
C ILE A 329 -3.40 -8.35 -13.59
N TYR A 330 -3.54 -9.41 -12.79
CA TYR A 330 -3.86 -10.75 -13.29
C TYR A 330 -5.18 -10.74 -14.06
N GLU A 331 -6.21 -10.11 -13.53
CA GLU A 331 -7.52 -10.00 -14.18
C GLU A 331 -7.45 -9.22 -15.49
N LEU A 332 -6.68 -8.12 -15.52
CA LEU A 332 -6.44 -7.39 -16.76
C LEU A 332 -5.93 -8.30 -17.89
N PHE A 333 -5.03 -9.23 -17.56
CA PHE A 333 -4.53 -10.21 -18.53
C PHE A 333 -5.57 -11.31 -18.87
N LEU A 334 -6.52 -11.58 -17.98
CA LEU A 334 -7.64 -12.49 -18.30
C LEU A 334 -8.64 -11.85 -19.25
N ASP A 335 -8.95 -10.55 -19.06
CA ASP A 335 -10.01 -9.86 -19.80
C ASP A 335 -9.56 -9.36 -21.17
N GLU A 336 -8.31 -9.01 -21.31
CA GLU A 336 -7.77 -8.40 -22.52
C GLU A 336 -6.67 -9.27 -23.14
N LYS A 337 -6.52 -9.16 -24.46
CA LYS A 337 -5.39 -9.76 -25.21
C LYS A 337 -4.78 -8.76 -26.16
N LEU A 338 -3.50 -8.95 -26.45
CA LEU A 338 -2.84 -8.31 -27.60
C LEU A 338 -3.27 -9.03 -28.88
N GLU A 339 -3.59 -8.23 -29.90
CA GLU A 339 -3.93 -8.74 -31.22
C GLU A 339 -3.08 -8.02 -32.27
N VAL A 340 -2.40 -8.83 -33.09
CA VAL A 340 -1.60 -8.32 -34.20
C VAL A 340 -2.53 -7.90 -35.33
N GLN A 341 -2.45 -6.64 -35.74
CA GLN A 341 -3.20 -6.09 -36.86
C GLN A 341 -2.52 -6.41 -38.20
N PRO A 342 -3.26 -6.39 -39.32
CA PRO A 342 -2.68 -6.64 -40.64
C PRO A 342 -1.57 -5.69 -41.06
N ASP A 343 -1.49 -4.51 -40.44
CA ASP A 343 -0.45 -3.50 -40.69
C ASP A 343 0.81 -3.72 -39.82
N GLY A 344 0.84 -4.77 -38.99
CA GLY A 344 1.96 -5.11 -38.12
C GLY A 344 1.98 -4.39 -36.78
N HIS A 345 0.93 -3.62 -36.44
CA HIS A 345 0.79 -3.03 -35.12
C HIS A 345 0.09 -3.97 -34.14
N VAL A 346 0.37 -3.79 -32.87
CA VAL A 346 -0.29 -4.53 -31.77
C VAL A 346 -1.33 -3.63 -31.11
N VAL A 347 -2.53 -4.15 -30.92
CA VAL A 347 -3.59 -3.46 -30.19
C VAL A 347 -4.12 -4.34 -29.06
N THR A 348 -4.49 -3.74 -27.95
CA THR A 348 -5.18 -4.43 -26.87
C THR A 348 -6.67 -4.50 -27.19
N LYS A 349 -7.26 -5.70 -27.12
CA LYS A 349 -8.69 -5.94 -27.29
C LYS A 349 -9.22 -6.80 -26.16
N GLU A 350 -10.47 -6.55 -25.79
CA GLU A 350 -11.20 -7.46 -24.91
C GLU A 350 -11.35 -8.85 -25.57
N LYS A 351 -11.25 -9.90 -24.78
CA LYS A 351 -11.42 -11.25 -25.26
C LYS A 351 -12.89 -11.49 -25.62
N PRO A 352 -13.22 -12.17 -26.74
CA PRO A 352 -14.60 -12.44 -27.13
C PRO A 352 -15.40 -13.13 -26.04
N GLU A 353 -14.80 -14.05 -25.29
CA GLU A 353 -15.43 -14.80 -24.20
C GLU A 353 -15.88 -13.87 -23.06
N VAL A 354 -15.15 -12.79 -22.82
CA VAL A 354 -15.49 -11.77 -21.82
C VAL A 354 -16.63 -10.90 -22.31
N VAL A 355 -16.60 -10.51 -23.58
CA VAL A 355 -17.67 -9.71 -24.21
C VAL A 355 -18.98 -10.52 -24.25
N ASP A 356 -18.92 -11.80 -24.68
CA ASP A 356 -20.09 -12.68 -24.80
C ASP A 356 -20.71 -13.04 -23.44
N SER A 357 -19.91 -13.16 -22.40
CA SER A 357 -20.38 -13.43 -21.03
C SER A 357 -20.89 -12.19 -20.27
N GLN A 358 -20.93 -11.02 -20.93
CA GLN A 358 -21.20 -9.72 -20.32
C GLN A 358 -20.18 -9.32 -19.22
N GLY A 359 -18.98 -9.84 -19.35
CA GLY A 359 -17.85 -9.57 -18.48
C GLY A 359 -17.69 -10.60 -17.37
N ALA A 360 -16.50 -11.19 -17.26
CA ALA A 360 -16.07 -11.73 -15.97
C ALA A 360 -15.75 -10.50 -15.08
N VAL A 361 -16.77 -9.98 -14.41
CA VAL A 361 -16.58 -8.83 -13.52
C VAL A 361 -15.97 -9.35 -12.23
N ASN A 362 -14.77 -8.86 -11.93
CA ASN A 362 -14.17 -9.07 -10.62
C ASN A 362 -15.14 -8.61 -9.52
N THR A 363 -15.36 -9.45 -8.54
CA THR A 363 -16.20 -9.07 -7.40
C THR A 363 -15.46 -8.01 -6.59
N PRO A 364 -16.01 -6.80 -6.46
CA PRO A 364 -15.38 -5.73 -5.67
C PRO A 364 -15.10 -6.17 -4.22
N LYS A 365 -14.00 -5.71 -3.64
CA LYS A 365 -13.55 -6.13 -2.30
C LYS A 365 -14.67 -6.02 -1.26
N ASN A 366 -15.41 -4.93 -1.22
CA ASN A 366 -16.52 -4.74 -0.29
C ASN A 366 -17.64 -5.79 -0.42
N ILE A 367 -17.92 -6.27 -1.63
CA ILE A 367 -18.90 -7.35 -1.85
C ILE A 367 -18.32 -8.70 -1.45
N THR A 368 -17.05 -8.95 -1.78
CA THR A 368 -16.34 -10.17 -1.37
C THR A 368 -16.31 -10.29 0.15
N ASP A 369 -15.98 -9.19 0.86
CA ASP A 369 -15.92 -9.15 2.31
C ASP A 369 -17.29 -9.48 2.95
N ILE A 370 -18.38 -8.89 2.45
CA ILE A 370 -19.75 -9.19 2.91
C ILE A 370 -20.08 -10.67 2.70
N ILE A 371 -19.80 -11.23 1.51
CA ILE A 371 -20.08 -12.63 1.21
C ILE A 371 -19.28 -13.57 2.12
N VAL A 372 -18.01 -13.25 2.36
CA VAL A 372 -17.14 -14.02 3.25
C VAL A 372 -17.65 -13.95 4.69
N GLU A 373 -17.98 -12.76 5.18
CA GLU A 373 -18.51 -12.56 6.52
C GLU A 373 -19.79 -13.36 6.72
N GLU A 374 -20.79 -13.20 5.86
CA GLU A 374 -22.07 -13.92 5.94
C GLU A 374 -21.90 -15.46 5.85
N THR A 375 -20.86 -15.91 5.14
CA THR A 375 -20.58 -17.35 4.99
C THR A 375 -19.85 -17.91 6.19
N LEU A 376 -18.86 -17.21 6.71
CA LEU A 376 -17.97 -17.71 7.76
C LEU A 376 -18.48 -17.40 9.18
N GLN A 377 -19.17 -16.30 9.41
CA GLN A 377 -19.68 -15.90 10.72
C GLN A 377 -20.45 -17.02 11.43
N PRO A 378 -21.42 -17.73 10.80
CA PRO A 378 -22.14 -18.81 11.46
C PRO A 378 -21.25 -20.00 11.83
N LEU A 379 -20.15 -20.20 11.11
CA LEU A 379 -19.21 -21.30 11.34
C LEU A 379 -18.25 -21.00 12.49
N TYR A 380 -17.88 -19.73 12.67
CA TYR A 380 -16.86 -19.30 13.64
C TYR A 380 -17.44 -18.81 14.96
N THR A 381 -18.69 -18.32 15.00
CA THR A 381 -19.33 -17.83 16.20
C THR A 381 -19.40 -18.93 17.28
N ASN A 382 -18.94 -18.63 18.49
CA ASN A 382 -18.89 -19.52 19.64
C ASN A 382 -18.08 -20.82 19.44
N LYS A 383 -17.05 -20.81 18.60
CA LYS A 383 -16.14 -21.95 18.39
C LYS A 383 -14.79 -21.69 19.05
N THR A 384 -14.18 -22.77 19.53
CA THR A 384 -12.80 -22.73 20.03
C THR A 384 -11.80 -22.71 18.87
N LEU A 385 -10.61 -22.18 19.12
CA LEU A 385 -9.49 -22.15 18.17
C LEU A 385 -9.20 -23.52 17.55
N ASP A 386 -9.22 -24.59 18.37
CA ASP A 386 -8.96 -25.95 17.90
C ASP A 386 -9.98 -26.39 16.84
N LYS A 387 -11.25 -26.05 17.03
CA LYS A 387 -12.31 -26.37 16.06
C LYS A 387 -12.22 -25.52 14.79
N VAL A 388 -11.83 -24.27 14.94
CA VAL A 388 -11.65 -23.35 13.81
C VAL A 388 -10.51 -23.82 12.90
N SER A 389 -9.41 -24.34 13.47
CA SER A 389 -8.26 -24.86 12.74
C SER A 389 -8.55 -26.12 11.89
N GLU A 390 -9.67 -26.82 12.17
CA GLU A 390 -10.11 -27.99 11.41
C GLU A 390 -10.81 -27.62 10.09
N TYR A 391 -11.33 -26.39 9.96
CA TYR A 391 -12.03 -25.96 8.77
C TYR A 391 -11.08 -25.83 7.59
N ARG A 392 -11.57 -26.28 6.43
CA ARG A 392 -10.89 -26.12 5.15
C ARG A 392 -11.73 -25.26 4.25
N ILE A 393 -11.13 -24.20 3.73
CA ILE A 393 -11.77 -23.26 2.82
C ILE A 393 -11.16 -23.49 1.43
N ALA A 394 -12.00 -23.63 0.43
CA ALA A 394 -11.58 -23.78 -0.95
C ALA A 394 -12.47 -22.92 -1.85
N ASP A 395 -11.83 -22.20 -2.75
CA ASP A 395 -12.47 -21.52 -3.86
C ASP A 395 -11.97 -22.17 -5.15
N ILE A 396 -12.84 -22.95 -5.80
CA ILE A 396 -12.51 -23.71 -7.03
C ILE A 396 -12.48 -22.83 -8.28
N CYS A 397 -12.94 -21.58 -8.18
CA CYS A 397 -12.97 -20.60 -9.25
C CYS A 397 -12.26 -19.31 -8.82
N CYS A 398 -11.16 -19.43 -8.07
CA CYS A 398 -10.57 -18.35 -7.27
C CYS A 398 -10.12 -17.10 -8.06
N GLY A 399 -9.94 -17.19 -9.37
CA GLY A 399 -9.39 -16.05 -10.13
C GLY A 399 -8.09 -15.55 -9.53
N ALA A 400 -8.07 -14.28 -9.12
CA ALA A 400 -6.96 -13.66 -8.40
C ALA A 400 -6.88 -14.04 -6.91
N GLY A 401 -7.80 -14.84 -6.40
CA GLY A 401 -7.83 -15.29 -5.00
C GLY A 401 -8.50 -14.33 -4.03
N ASN A 402 -9.27 -13.36 -4.49
CA ASN A 402 -9.87 -12.32 -3.66
C ASN A 402 -10.73 -12.87 -2.53
N PHE A 403 -11.56 -13.88 -2.78
CA PHE A 403 -12.35 -14.56 -1.74
C PHE A 403 -11.48 -15.26 -0.69
N LEU A 404 -10.37 -15.88 -1.11
CA LEU A 404 -9.44 -16.54 -0.19
C LEU A 404 -8.66 -15.51 0.64
N LEU A 405 -8.29 -14.38 0.05
CA LEU A 405 -7.66 -13.27 0.79
C LEU A 405 -8.63 -12.67 1.82
N SER A 406 -9.87 -12.34 1.42
CA SER A 406 -10.91 -11.87 2.35
C SER A 406 -11.21 -12.89 3.44
N ALA A 407 -11.28 -14.19 3.11
CA ALA A 407 -11.50 -15.24 4.11
C ALA A 407 -10.34 -15.32 5.11
N PHE A 408 -9.10 -15.19 4.64
CA PHE A 408 -7.93 -15.13 5.50
C PHE A 408 -7.98 -13.91 6.44
N GLU A 409 -8.27 -12.72 5.92
CA GLU A 409 -8.43 -11.49 6.70
C GLU A 409 -9.55 -11.64 7.74
N TYR A 410 -10.71 -12.18 7.34
CA TYR A 410 -11.85 -12.42 8.25
C TYR A 410 -11.47 -13.35 9.39
N ILE A 411 -10.81 -14.48 9.11
CA ILE A 411 -10.38 -15.44 10.12
C ILE A 411 -9.38 -14.81 11.09
N CYS A 412 -8.39 -14.07 10.58
CA CYS A 412 -7.45 -13.34 11.42
C CYS A 412 -8.17 -12.37 12.37
N ASN A 413 -9.18 -11.65 11.88
CA ASN A 413 -9.97 -10.72 12.69
C ASN A 413 -10.81 -11.47 13.74
N CYS A 414 -11.46 -12.59 13.39
CA CYS A 414 -12.21 -13.40 14.36
C CYS A 414 -11.32 -13.94 15.48
N LEU A 415 -10.07 -14.30 15.19
CA LEU A 415 -9.13 -14.80 16.20
C LEU A 415 -8.73 -13.71 17.21
N LEU A 416 -8.72 -12.43 16.79
CA LEU A 416 -8.51 -11.28 17.67
C LEU A 416 -9.62 -11.14 18.74
N TYR A 417 -10.87 -11.18 18.29
CA TYR A 417 -12.01 -10.98 19.18
C TYR A 417 -12.24 -12.15 20.14
N THR A 418 -11.80 -13.37 19.77
CA THR A 418 -11.93 -14.53 20.67
C THR A 418 -10.85 -14.60 21.74
N SER A 419 -9.68 -13.99 21.55
CA SER A 419 -8.66 -13.87 22.58
C SER A 419 -9.05 -12.86 23.67
N ASP A 420 -9.70 -11.75 23.28
CA ASP A 420 -10.16 -10.73 24.22
C ASP A 420 -11.32 -11.20 25.11
N ALA A 421 -12.17 -12.10 24.62
CA ALA A 421 -13.30 -12.65 25.38
C ALA A 421 -12.89 -13.79 26.34
N ALA A 422 -11.66 -14.27 26.28
CA ALA A 422 -11.13 -15.31 27.16
C ALA A 422 -10.41 -14.75 28.40
N ASP A 423 -10.11 -13.45 28.39
CA ASP A 423 -9.42 -12.72 29.47
C ASP A 423 -10.40 -11.89 30.35
N GLU A 424 -11.72 -11.88 30.07
CA GLU A 424 -12.80 -11.42 30.94
C GLU A 424 -13.46 -12.62 31.69
#